data_187086bdca48f6a4bd7382cdd4226256
#
_entry.id   187086bdca48f6a4bd7382cdd4226256
#
_cell.length_a   1.000
_cell.length_b   1.000
_cell.length_c   1.000
_cell.angle_alpha   90.00
_cell.angle_beta   90.00
_cell.angle_gamma   90.00
#
_symmetry.space_group_name_H-M   'P 1'
#
loop_
_entity.id
_entity.type
_entity.pdbx_description
1 polymer ?
#
loop_
_entity_poly.entity_id
_entity_poly.type
_entity_poly.pdbx_seq_one_letter_code
_entity_poly.pdbx_strand_id
1 'polypeptide(L)'
;PLTITGNMGVTKIRESLGLSPLADSVMDSVENGASRIYCIPVKATTEGTISEIKKTGDSSGSCTAEGKPNNAYSVIVEFTGKGGFNTALFTYSIDGGFSKSDEGTLPMTGEFEIPGTGVTLKFTQDASTPEESFHIGDAFTFTTMAPQMTNADALNAIGKLKQFDELFEFVHIVGESTPAMWAAVSEAQA
;
A
#
# COMPACT_ATOMS: atom_id res chain seq x y z
N PRO A 1 12.14 11.59 -17.00
CA PRO A 1 11.21 10.45 -16.91
C PRO A 1 11.95 9.12 -16.82
N LEU A 2 11.36 8.15 -16.14
CA LEU A 2 11.82 6.77 -16.10
C LEU A 2 11.09 5.99 -17.21
N THR A 3 11.81 5.19 -17.98
CA THR A 3 11.20 4.36 -19.03
C THR A 3 11.04 2.93 -18.54
N ILE A 4 9.82 2.42 -18.60
CA ILE A 4 9.48 1.02 -18.33
C ILE A 4 9.10 0.38 -19.67
N THR A 5 9.63 -0.81 -19.94
CA THR A 5 9.30 -1.57 -21.15
C THR A 5 8.47 -2.79 -20.79
N GLY A 6 7.57 -3.20 -21.66
CA GLY A 6 6.63 -4.31 -21.44
C GLY A 6 7.28 -5.68 -21.17
N ASN A 7 8.58 -5.80 -21.42
CA ASN A 7 9.35 -7.02 -21.09
C ASN A 7 10.05 -6.94 -19.71
N MET A 8 9.92 -5.84 -18.97
CA MET A 8 10.39 -5.76 -17.60
C MET A 8 9.45 -6.56 -16.70
N GLY A 9 9.98 -7.55 -16.01
CA GLY A 9 9.20 -8.33 -15.04
C GLY A 9 8.79 -7.48 -13.83
N VAL A 10 7.73 -7.90 -13.14
CA VAL A 10 7.15 -7.26 -11.94
C VAL A 10 8.22 -6.88 -10.90
N THR A 11 9.20 -7.77 -10.66
CA THR A 11 10.29 -7.52 -9.71
C THR A 11 11.09 -6.27 -10.07
N LYS A 12 11.47 -6.10 -11.33
CA LYS A 12 12.23 -4.92 -11.78
C LYS A 12 11.41 -3.63 -11.75
N ILE A 13 10.10 -3.72 -12.02
CA ILE A 13 9.20 -2.56 -11.89
C ILE A 13 9.15 -2.12 -10.43
N ARG A 14 8.97 -3.07 -9.50
CA ARG A 14 8.97 -2.78 -8.06
C ARG A 14 10.31 -2.27 -7.53
N GLU A 15 11.43 -2.79 -8.03
CA GLU A 15 12.76 -2.26 -7.70
C GLU A 15 12.94 -0.80 -8.15
N SER A 16 12.33 -0.42 -9.28
CA SER A 16 12.44 0.93 -9.85
C SER A 16 11.48 1.95 -9.25
N LEU A 17 10.26 1.54 -8.91
CA LEU A 17 9.15 2.41 -8.49
C LEU A 17 8.72 2.19 -7.03
N GLY A 18 9.29 1.18 -6.35
CA GLY A 18 8.89 0.77 -5.00
C GLY A 18 7.51 0.11 -4.98
N LEU A 19 6.97 -0.08 -3.77
CA LEU A 19 5.56 -0.40 -3.56
C LEU A 19 4.78 0.91 -3.49
N SER A 20 4.08 1.24 -4.56
CA SER A 20 3.40 2.52 -4.71
C SER A 20 2.24 2.42 -5.69
N PRO A 21 1.24 3.32 -5.63
CA PRO A 21 0.17 3.35 -6.63
C PRO A 21 0.68 3.45 -8.07
N LEU A 22 1.79 4.16 -8.28
CA LEU A 22 2.41 4.26 -9.60
C LEU A 22 2.93 2.90 -10.07
N ALA A 23 3.58 2.13 -9.20
CA ALA A 23 4.07 0.80 -9.55
C ALA A 23 2.93 -0.14 -9.93
N ASP A 24 1.83 -0.13 -9.16
CA ASP A 24 0.66 -0.97 -9.43
C ASP A 24 0.02 -0.61 -10.78
N SER A 25 -0.20 0.69 -11.05
CA SER A 25 -0.73 1.15 -12.33
C SER A 25 0.16 0.79 -13.53
N VAL A 26 1.48 0.83 -13.36
CA VAL A 26 2.43 0.42 -14.39
C VAL A 26 2.39 -1.08 -14.62
N MET A 27 2.31 -1.88 -13.55
CA MET A 27 2.19 -3.35 -13.67
C MET A 27 0.91 -3.74 -14.40
N ASP A 28 -0.23 -3.17 -14.01
CA ASP A 28 -1.51 -3.40 -14.70
C ASP A 28 -1.43 -3.04 -16.19
N SER A 29 -0.79 -1.91 -16.52
CA SER A 29 -0.63 -1.49 -17.91
C SER A 29 0.23 -2.47 -18.71
N VAL A 30 1.34 -2.95 -18.15
CA VAL A 30 2.22 -3.94 -18.78
C VAL A 30 1.51 -5.27 -18.98
N GLU A 31 0.76 -5.75 -17.99
CA GLU A 31 -0.03 -6.98 -18.06
C GLU A 31 -1.12 -6.89 -19.15
N ASN A 32 -1.66 -5.69 -19.40
CA ASN A 32 -2.62 -5.42 -20.46
C ASN A 32 -1.97 -5.05 -21.81
N GLY A 33 -0.67 -5.28 -21.97
CA GLY A 33 0.02 -5.23 -23.26
C GLY A 33 0.71 -3.92 -23.59
N ALA A 34 0.85 -2.98 -22.65
CA ALA A 34 1.64 -1.79 -22.87
C ALA A 34 3.11 -2.15 -23.13
N SER A 35 3.63 -1.75 -24.30
CA SER A 35 5.00 -2.06 -24.73
C SER A 35 6.05 -1.12 -24.14
N ARG A 36 5.67 0.13 -23.89
CA ARG A 36 6.55 1.17 -23.35
C ARG A 36 5.73 2.17 -22.53
N ILE A 37 6.21 2.48 -21.33
CA ILE A 37 5.58 3.42 -20.41
C ILE A 37 6.62 4.40 -19.94
N TYR A 38 6.33 5.69 -20.03
CA TYR A 38 7.17 6.77 -19.51
C TYR A 38 6.58 7.23 -18.18
N CYS A 39 7.33 7.02 -17.09
CA CYS A 39 6.92 7.39 -15.76
C CYS A 39 7.56 8.70 -15.33
N ILE A 40 6.77 9.59 -14.76
CA ILE A 40 7.25 10.79 -14.07
C ILE A 40 6.87 10.64 -12.61
N PRO A 41 7.74 10.06 -11.75
CA PRO A 41 7.47 9.93 -10.33
C PRO A 41 7.33 11.32 -9.70
N VAL A 42 6.26 11.50 -8.93
CA VAL A 42 6.00 12.72 -8.15
C VAL A 42 6.13 12.36 -6.68
N LYS A 43 6.94 13.11 -5.94
CA LYS A 43 7.05 12.91 -4.50
C LYS A 43 5.75 13.35 -3.84
N ALA A 44 5.15 12.47 -3.07
CA ALA A 44 4.01 12.81 -2.24
C ALA A 44 4.43 13.77 -1.11
N THR A 45 3.61 14.77 -0.84
CA THR A 45 3.80 15.74 0.23
C THR A 45 2.84 15.49 1.39
N THR A 46 1.73 14.79 1.16
CA THR A 46 0.81 14.32 2.19
C THR A 46 1.12 12.86 2.49
N GLU A 47 1.37 12.54 3.75
CA GLU A 47 1.65 11.18 4.19
C GLU A 47 0.41 10.30 4.09
N GLY A 48 0.61 9.00 3.88
CA GLY A 48 -0.46 8.02 3.95
C GLY A 48 -1.05 7.93 5.36
N THR A 49 -2.30 7.54 5.44
CA THR A 49 -3.04 7.44 6.71
C THR A 49 -3.57 6.03 6.94
N ILE A 50 -3.82 5.70 8.20
CA ILE A 50 -4.38 4.42 8.64
C ILE A 50 -5.75 4.71 9.24
N SER A 51 -6.78 3.94 8.85
CA SER A 51 -8.11 4.03 9.45
C SER A 51 -8.15 3.42 10.85
N GLU A 52 -9.23 3.62 11.57
CA GLU A 52 -9.52 2.91 12.82
C GLU A 52 -9.56 1.40 12.59
N ILE A 53 -8.98 0.63 13.52
CA ILE A 53 -9.01 -0.83 13.50
C ILE A 53 -10.35 -1.34 14.04
N LYS A 54 -10.98 -2.22 13.28
CA LYS A 54 -12.18 -2.95 13.71
C LYS A 54 -11.78 -4.34 14.13
N LYS A 55 -12.16 -4.73 15.34
CA LYS A 55 -12.00 -6.09 15.86
C LYS A 55 -13.27 -6.89 15.64
N THR A 56 -13.10 -8.14 15.23
CA THR A 56 -14.12 -9.19 15.24
C THR A 56 -13.63 -10.29 16.16
N GLY A 57 -14.50 -10.80 17.02
CA GLY A 57 -14.17 -11.78 18.08
C GLY A 57 -14.32 -11.16 19.47
N ASP A 58 -14.29 -12.02 20.49
CA ASP A 58 -14.61 -11.69 21.88
C ASP A 58 -13.43 -11.81 22.86
N SER A 59 -12.24 -12.14 22.37
CA SER A 59 -11.03 -12.22 23.19
C SER A 59 -10.65 -10.86 23.79
N SER A 60 -9.82 -10.86 24.82
CA SER A 60 -9.40 -9.65 25.54
C SER A 60 -8.30 -8.86 24.83
N GLY A 61 -7.54 -9.49 23.92
CA GLY A 61 -6.45 -8.85 23.22
C GLY A 61 -6.90 -7.71 22.29
N SER A 62 -6.04 -6.75 22.07
CA SER A 62 -6.30 -5.61 21.18
C SER A 62 -5.14 -5.38 20.21
N CYS A 63 -5.41 -4.60 19.16
CA CYS A 63 -4.41 -4.23 18.17
C CYS A 63 -4.59 -2.75 17.81
N THR A 64 -3.48 -2.05 17.68
CA THR A 64 -3.38 -0.73 17.06
C THR A 64 -2.41 -0.78 15.90
N ALA A 65 -2.49 0.17 14.98
CA ALA A 65 -1.56 0.28 13.87
C ALA A 65 -0.99 1.68 13.81
N GLU A 66 0.29 1.77 13.48
CA GLU A 66 1.00 3.03 13.30
C GLU A 66 1.93 2.95 12.10
N GLY A 67 2.48 4.09 11.69
CA GLY A 67 3.42 4.18 10.57
C GLY A 67 2.93 5.09 9.46
N LYS A 68 3.61 5.01 8.32
CA LYS A 68 3.33 5.81 7.13
C LYS A 68 3.13 4.86 5.95
N PRO A 69 1.88 4.42 5.72
CA PRO A 69 1.60 3.50 4.62
C PRO A 69 1.99 4.13 3.28
N ASN A 70 2.61 3.32 2.44
CA ASN A 70 3.08 3.74 1.12
C ASN A 70 2.07 3.50 0.00
N ASN A 71 0.95 2.81 0.30
CA ASN A 71 -0.13 2.51 -0.64
C ASN A 71 -1.48 2.39 0.07
N ALA A 72 -2.55 2.24 -0.72
CA ALA A 72 -3.87 1.90 -0.22
C ALA A 72 -3.95 0.37 -0.05
N TYR A 73 -4.11 -0.07 1.19
CA TYR A 73 -4.24 -1.47 1.56
C TYR A 73 -5.58 -1.73 2.23
N SER A 74 -6.13 -2.92 2.03
CA SER A 74 -7.22 -3.47 2.83
C SER A 74 -6.63 -4.59 3.69
N VAL A 75 -6.33 -4.27 4.94
CA VAL A 75 -5.61 -5.17 5.84
C VAL A 75 -6.58 -6.00 6.66
N ILE A 76 -6.32 -7.31 6.69
CA ILE A 76 -6.98 -8.28 7.56
C ILE A 76 -5.89 -9.05 8.30
N VAL A 77 -5.94 -9.07 9.62
CA VAL A 77 -5.11 -9.92 10.46
C VAL A 77 -6.03 -10.91 11.15
N GLU A 78 -5.81 -12.20 10.94
CA GLU A 78 -6.66 -13.27 11.45
C GLU A 78 -5.85 -14.23 12.30
N PHE A 79 -6.31 -14.51 13.53
CA PHE A 79 -5.67 -15.45 14.41
C PHE A 79 -6.11 -16.89 14.10
N THR A 80 -5.12 -17.73 13.83
CA THR A 80 -5.26 -19.15 13.48
C THR A 80 -4.92 -20.08 14.64
N GLY A 81 -4.20 -19.56 15.65
CA GLY A 81 -3.84 -20.26 16.87
C GLY A 81 -4.11 -19.39 18.11
N LYS A 82 -4.75 -19.99 19.14
CA LYS A 82 -5.01 -19.34 20.42
C LYS A 82 -3.73 -19.11 21.20
N GLY A 83 -3.64 -17.99 21.93
CA GLY A 83 -2.51 -17.68 22.80
C GLY A 83 -2.32 -16.19 23.08
N GLY A 84 -1.13 -15.88 23.62
CA GLY A 84 -0.62 -14.54 23.81
C GLY A 84 0.65 -14.31 22.97
N PHE A 85 1.52 -13.40 23.44
CA PHE A 85 2.81 -13.17 22.80
C PHE A 85 3.65 -14.44 22.75
N ASN A 86 4.36 -14.65 21.62
CA ASN A 86 5.20 -15.81 21.36
C ASN A 86 4.47 -17.17 21.32
N THR A 87 3.13 -17.19 21.33
CA THR A 87 2.32 -18.43 21.28
C THR A 87 1.14 -18.35 20.33
N ALA A 88 0.44 -17.23 20.26
CA ALA A 88 -0.64 -17.04 19.30
C ALA A 88 -0.12 -17.10 17.86
N LEU A 89 -0.87 -17.77 16.99
CA LEU A 89 -0.57 -17.88 15.58
C LEU A 89 -1.52 -16.98 14.78
N PHE A 90 -1.01 -16.36 13.74
CA PHE A 90 -1.82 -15.48 12.89
C PHE A 90 -1.35 -15.48 11.43
N THR A 91 -2.23 -15.10 10.55
CA THR A 91 -1.96 -14.75 9.16
C THR A 91 -2.40 -13.31 8.91
N TYR A 92 -1.87 -12.68 7.87
CA TYR A 92 -2.37 -11.37 7.43
C TYR A 92 -2.56 -11.33 5.92
N SER A 93 -3.41 -10.41 5.49
CA SER A 93 -3.64 -10.04 4.09
C SER A 93 -3.56 -8.52 3.99
N ILE A 94 -3.10 -8.01 2.86
CA ILE A 94 -3.07 -6.57 2.54
C ILE A 94 -3.98 -6.19 1.37
N ASP A 95 -4.68 -7.17 0.82
CA ASP A 95 -5.53 -7.05 -0.38
C ASP A 95 -7.00 -7.46 -0.13
N GLY A 96 -7.44 -7.36 1.13
CA GLY A 96 -8.80 -7.68 1.51
C GLY A 96 -9.12 -9.18 1.57
N GLY A 97 -8.09 -10.02 1.72
CA GLY A 97 -8.24 -11.46 1.89
C GLY A 97 -8.05 -12.28 0.62
N PHE A 98 -7.70 -11.67 -0.52
CA PHE A 98 -7.42 -12.41 -1.75
C PHE A 98 -6.15 -13.25 -1.64
N SER A 99 -5.13 -12.72 -1.01
CA SER A 99 -3.92 -13.46 -0.65
C SER A 99 -3.68 -13.36 0.85
N LYS A 100 -3.13 -14.43 1.42
CA LYS A 100 -2.74 -14.47 2.84
C LYS A 100 -1.25 -14.79 2.94
N SER A 101 -0.62 -14.23 3.98
CA SER A 101 0.75 -14.59 4.35
C SER A 101 0.82 -16.03 4.82
N ASP A 102 2.04 -16.56 4.89
CA ASP A 102 2.29 -17.74 5.70
C ASP A 102 1.91 -17.47 7.17
N GLU A 103 1.54 -18.56 7.88
CA GLU A 103 1.25 -18.47 9.30
C GLU A 103 2.50 -18.11 10.09
N GLY A 104 2.38 -17.11 10.95
CA GLY A 104 3.44 -16.64 11.82
C GLY A 104 3.05 -16.65 13.28
N THR A 105 4.04 -16.70 14.17
CA THR A 105 3.84 -16.57 15.61
C THR A 105 3.85 -15.08 15.99
N LEU A 106 2.92 -14.67 16.86
CA LEU A 106 2.88 -13.30 17.38
C LEU A 106 4.17 -12.98 18.15
N PRO A 107 4.93 -11.93 17.77
CA PRO A 107 6.21 -11.62 18.38
C PRO A 107 6.08 -11.35 19.91
N MET A 108 7.13 -11.67 20.66
CA MET A 108 7.21 -11.39 22.09
C MET A 108 7.12 -9.90 22.43
N THR A 109 7.52 -9.04 21.53
CA THR A 109 7.41 -7.59 21.68
C THR A 109 5.98 -7.06 21.52
N GLY A 110 5.06 -7.88 20.99
CA GLY A 110 3.75 -7.44 20.57
C GLY A 110 3.76 -6.55 19.30
N GLU A 111 4.92 -6.29 18.70
CA GLU A 111 5.05 -5.46 17.50
C GLU A 111 5.32 -6.32 16.27
N PHE A 112 4.61 -6.06 15.19
CA PHE A 112 4.79 -6.73 13.91
C PHE A 112 4.73 -5.71 12.77
N GLU A 113 5.83 -5.53 12.06
CA GLU A 113 5.86 -4.73 10.84
C GLU A 113 5.31 -5.55 9.67
N ILE A 114 4.26 -5.05 9.00
CA ILE A 114 3.76 -5.67 7.77
C ILE A 114 4.77 -5.36 6.65
N PRO A 115 5.45 -6.39 6.10
CA PRO A 115 6.59 -6.17 5.22
C PRO A 115 6.26 -5.27 4.02
N GLY A 116 7.09 -4.24 3.81
CA GLY A 116 7.02 -3.36 2.66
C GLY A 116 5.87 -2.36 2.62
N THR A 117 4.99 -2.31 3.63
CA THR A 117 3.81 -1.44 3.63
C THR A 117 4.03 -0.11 4.35
N GLY A 118 5.02 -0.04 5.24
CA GLY A 118 5.24 1.08 6.15
C GLY A 118 4.25 1.11 7.32
N VAL A 119 3.60 -0.02 7.63
CA VAL A 119 2.64 -0.17 8.73
C VAL A 119 3.20 -1.14 9.77
N THR A 120 3.17 -0.72 11.03
CA THR A 120 3.51 -1.56 12.19
C THR A 120 2.26 -1.78 13.04
N LEU A 121 1.96 -3.04 13.30
CA LEU A 121 0.92 -3.46 14.21
C LEU A 121 1.47 -3.54 15.62
N LYS A 122 0.70 -3.06 16.61
CA LYS A 122 1.01 -3.17 18.03
C LYS A 122 -0.12 -3.89 18.73
N PHE A 123 0.16 -5.10 19.17
CA PHE A 123 -0.76 -5.94 19.90
C PHE A 123 -0.60 -5.73 21.40
N THR A 124 -1.70 -5.82 22.11
CA THR A 124 -1.72 -5.79 23.57
C THR A 124 -2.43 -7.04 24.07
N GLN A 125 -1.75 -7.81 24.91
CA GLN A 125 -2.33 -8.99 25.55
C GLN A 125 -2.85 -8.65 26.95
N ASP A 126 -3.78 -9.46 27.45
CA ASP A 126 -4.25 -9.39 28.82
C ASP A 126 -3.12 -9.80 29.78
N ALA A 127 -2.87 -8.99 30.80
CA ALA A 127 -1.80 -9.26 31.77
C ALA A 127 -2.14 -10.39 32.74
N SER A 128 -3.44 -10.66 32.96
CA SER A 128 -3.92 -11.66 33.91
C SER A 128 -4.05 -13.05 33.27
N THR A 129 -4.44 -13.08 31.99
CA THR A 129 -4.66 -14.31 31.23
C THR A 129 -4.05 -14.18 29.83
N PRO A 130 -2.71 -14.10 29.72
CA PRO A 130 -2.06 -13.86 28.43
C PRO A 130 -2.44 -14.88 27.35
N GLU A 131 -2.60 -16.16 27.72
CA GLU A 131 -2.96 -17.26 26.83
C GLU A 131 -4.41 -17.21 26.30
N GLU A 132 -5.25 -16.36 26.90
CA GLU A 132 -6.63 -16.09 26.47
C GLU A 132 -6.76 -14.79 25.67
N SER A 133 -5.65 -14.11 25.38
CA SER A 133 -5.66 -12.79 24.76
C SER A 133 -6.14 -12.80 23.32
N PHE A 134 -5.84 -13.86 22.58
CA PHE A 134 -6.24 -14.00 21.17
C PHE A 134 -6.80 -15.40 20.95
N HIS A 135 -7.97 -15.47 20.33
CA HIS A 135 -8.66 -16.73 20.01
C HIS A 135 -8.60 -17.01 18.50
N ILE A 136 -8.73 -18.29 18.16
CA ILE A 136 -8.87 -18.71 16.76
C ILE A 136 -10.12 -18.05 16.16
N GLY A 137 -9.96 -17.40 15.01
CA GLY A 137 -11.03 -16.66 14.33
C GLY A 137 -11.18 -15.20 14.75
N ASP A 138 -10.41 -14.72 15.76
CA ASP A 138 -10.32 -13.28 15.99
C ASP A 138 -9.70 -12.61 14.77
N ALA A 139 -10.27 -11.49 14.38
CA ALA A 139 -9.74 -10.72 13.27
C ALA A 139 -9.68 -9.22 13.59
N PHE A 140 -8.63 -8.56 13.07
CA PHE A 140 -8.45 -7.13 13.10
C PHE A 140 -8.40 -6.61 11.67
N THR A 141 -9.29 -5.67 11.33
CA THR A 141 -9.41 -5.15 9.98
C THR A 141 -9.29 -3.63 9.94
N PHE A 142 -8.59 -3.12 8.96
CA PHE A 142 -8.45 -1.68 8.71
C PHE A 142 -8.05 -1.43 7.26
N THR A 143 -8.12 -0.18 6.85
CA THR A 143 -7.65 0.26 5.53
C THR A 143 -6.58 1.33 5.67
N THR A 144 -5.77 1.47 4.65
CA THR A 144 -4.82 2.58 4.54
C THR A 144 -5.12 3.41 3.31
N MET A 145 -4.69 4.67 3.34
CA MET A 145 -4.67 5.54 2.18
C MET A 145 -3.22 5.76 1.75
N ALA A 146 -2.98 5.76 0.45
CA ALA A 146 -1.68 6.06 -0.11
C ALA A 146 -1.26 7.51 0.19
N PRO A 147 0.05 7.80 0.24
CA PRO A 147 0.54 9.16 0.22
C PRO A 147 0.06 9.91 -1.03
N GLN A 148 -0.25 11.19 -0.89
CA GLN A 148 -0.79 11.99 -1.98
C GLN A 148 0.15 13.13 -2.38
N MET A 149 0.19 13.41 -3.68
CA MET A 149 0.85 14.59 -4.23
C MET A 149 -0.06 15.82 -4.12
N THR A 150 0.53 17.00 -3.98
CA THR A 150 -0.23 18.23 -4.11
C THR A 150 -0.53 18.56 -5.57
N ASN A 151 -1.54 19.41 -5.79
CA ASN A 151 -1.86 19.92 -7.12
C ASN A 151 -0.65 20.62 -7.76
N ALA A 152 0.15 21.37 -6.99
CA ALA A 152 1.34 22.04 -7.46
C ALA A 152 2.43 21.06 -7.92
N ASP A 153 2.67 19.99 -7.18
CA ASP A 153 3.67 18.96 -7.53
C ASP A 153 3.27 18.24 -8.82
N ALA A 154 1.98 17.91 -8.96
CA ALA A 154 1.45 17.30 -10.16
C ALA A 154 1.57 18.21 -11.38
N LEU A 155 1.21 19.49 -11.26
CA LEU A 155 1.35 20.47 -12.35
C LEU A 155 2.81 20.67 -12.76
N ASN A 156 3.75 20.69 -11.82
CA ASN A 156 5.18 20.73 -12.11
C ASN A 156 5.65 19.47 -12.87
N ALA A 157 5.12 18.31 -12.53
CA ALA A 157 5.44 17.06 -13.23
C ALA A 157 4.88 17.06 -14.66
N ILE A 158 3.64 17.50 -14.84
CA ILE A 158 2.97 17.63 -16.15
C ILE A 158 3.75 18.63 -17.03
N GLY A 159 4.25 19.74 -16.46
CA GLY A 159 5.07 20.71 -17.18
C GLY A 159 6.33 20.11 -17.82
N LYS A 160 6.84 18.99 -17.29
CA LYS A 160 7.97 18.27 -17.89
C LYS A 160 7.60 17.54 -19.19
N LEU A 161 6.32 17.23 -19.42
CA LEU A 161 5.85 16.65 -20.67
C LEU A 161 6.08 17.57 -21.86
N LYS A 162 6.02 18.90 -21.66
CA LYS A 162 6.29 19.90 -22.71
C LYS A 162 7.74 19.86 -23.24
N GLN A 163 8.65 19.22 -22.50
CA GLN A 163 10.07 19.08 -22.85
C GLN A 163 10.42 17.64 -23.23
N PHE A 164 9.40 16.81 -23.44
CA PHE A 164 9.57 15.40 -23.71
C PHE A 164 9.48 15.13 -25.21
N ASP A 165 10.58 14.73 -25.81
CA ASP A 165 10.72 14.58 -27.28
C ASP A 165 10.20 13.22 -27.81
N GLU A 166 9.73 12.34 -26.93
CA GLU A 166 9.23 11.02 -27.32
C GLU A 166 7.72 11.06 -27.57
N LEU A 167 7.26 10.33 -28.56
CA LEU A 167 5.83 10.19 -28.84
C LEU A 167 5.16 9.29 -27.83
N PHE A 168 3.99 9.70 -27.37
CA PHE A 168 3.10 8.91 -26.48
C PHE A 168 1.63 9.09 -26.91
N GLU A 169 0.83 8.07 -26.68
CA GLU A 169 -0.58 8.05 -27.11
C GLU A 169 -1.51 8.71 -26.09
N PHE A 170 -1.24 8.52 -24.79
CA PHE A 170 -2.06 9.10 -23.72
C PHE A 170 -1.24 9.34 -22.45
N VAL A 171 -1.80 10.15 -21.55
CA VAL A 171 -1.26 10.42 -20.22
C VAL A 171 -2.24 9.92 -19.17
N HIS A 172 -1.73 9.15 -18.20
CA HIS A 172 -2.48 8.70 -17.04
C HIS A 172 -1.90 9.35 -15.78
N ILE A 173 -2.75 10.05 -15.03
CA ILE A 173 -2.41 10.60 -13.71
C ILE A 173 -2.82 9.55 -12.67
N VAL A 174 -1.85 8.99 -11.97
CA VAL A 174 -2.08 8.00 -10.91
C VAL A 174 -2.36 8.74 -9.60
N GLY A 175 -3.54 8.50 -9.02
CA GLY A 175 -4.03 9.17 -7.82
C GLY A 175 -5.16 10.16 -8.10
N GLU A 176 -5.50 10.98 -7.10
CA GLU A 176 -6.52 12.00 -7.25
C GLU A 176 -6.08 13.07 -8.26
N SER A 177 -7.01 13.45 -9.14
CA SER A 177 -6.75 14.44 -10.16
C SER A 177 -7.79 15.57 -10.13
N THR A 178 -7.37 16.76 -10.57
CA THR A 178 -8.18 17.97 -10.56
C THR A 178 -8.39 18.51 -11.98
N PRO A 179 -9.44 19.33 -12.21
CA PRO A 179 -9.63 19.99 -13.51
C PRO A 179 -8.41 20.79 -13.99
N ALA A 180 -7.64 21.37 -13.08
CA ALA A 180 -6.40 22.09 -13.42
C ALA A 180 -5.31 21.14 -13.97
N MET A 181 -5.20 19.93 -13.43
CA MET A 181 -4.27 18.91 -13.96
C MET A 181 -4.69 18.45 -15.35
N TRP A 182 -5.99 18.24 -15.59
CA TRP A 182 -6.51 17.87 -16.92
C TRP A 182 -6.24 18.96 -17.97
N ALA A 183 -6.47 20.22 -17.62
CA ALA A 183 -6.15 21.34 -18.51
C ALA A 183 -4.65 21.38 -18.85
N ALA A 184 -3.77 21.22 -17.86
CA ALA A 184 -2.33 21.22 -18.06
C ALA A 184 -1.84 20.04 -18.94
N VAL A 185 -2.46 18.84 -18.81
CA VAL A 185 -2.16 17.71 -19.71
C VAL A 185 -2.56 18.05 -21.14
N SER A 186 -3.76 18.60 -21.36
CA SER A 186 -4.23 19.01 -22.69
C SER A 186 -3.31 20.04 -23.35
N GLU A 187 -2.83 21.02 -22.59
CA GLU A 187 -1.85 22.01 -23.08
C GLU A 187 -0.46 21.39 -23.37
N ALA A 188 -0.08 20.34 -22.66
CA ALA A 188 1.22 19.69 -22.86
C ALA A 188 1.24 18.75 -24.08
N GLN A 189 0.07 18.38 -24.62
CA GLN A 189 -0.10 17.53 -25.80
C GLN A 189 -0.31 18.34 -27.08
N ALA A 190 -0.52 19.64 -26.99
CA ALA A 190 -0.72 20.55 -28.13
C ALA A 190 0.61 21.04 -28.72
#